data_939f87fbfea46a5025f88d1f946c0b64
#
_entry.id   939f87fbfea46a5025f88d1f946c0b64
#
_cell.length_a   1.000
_cell.length_b   1.000
_cell.length_c   1.000
_cell.angle_alpha   90.00
_cell.angle_beta   90.00
_cell.angle_gamma   90.00
#
_symmetry.space_group_name_H-M   'P 1'
#
loop_
_entity.id
_entity.type
_entity.pdbx_description
1 polymer ?
#
loop_
_entity_poly.entity_id
_entity_poly.type
_entity_poly.pdbx_seq_one_letter_code
_entity_poly.pdbx_strand_id
1 'polypeptide(L)'
;MKAWLRSVNESIKPKFMPGGAQAKWFPIYDAIENFIFSSTHKTTNPIHVRDSIDIQRIMVIVWLAAFPAMFFGMYNIGNQTLDYLTLVGTANTNDWHHALINLVGYSNNSFLTKMWIGAVYFVPIYAVTFAVGILWEILFAVVRKHEINEGLFVSSILFALSCPPDLPLWQAAMGITFGIVIGKEVFGGTGKNFLNPALTGRAFLYFAYPSQLSGDKVWIAGLSDTGIIPEGFSGATPLGYAAEGGLQGLTDNFSWFDAFLGNIPGSVGETSVIAIGIAAVILLATGVASYRIILGTFLGMIVMTSILNIVGSDTNPMFQVPWYWHFVIGSFAFGLVFMATEPVSGSGTNAGRWIYGALIGVTVVLIRVINPAFPEGMMLAILFANLFAPVIDHMVVSNNIAKRKRALSYE
;
A
#
# COMPACT_ATOMS: atom_id res chain seq x y z
N MET A 1 20.45 -26.55 14.87
CA MET A 1 20.43 -25.28 14.11
C MET A 1 20.38 -24.05 15.03
N LYS A 2 19.40 -23.87 15.95
CA LYS A 2 19.33 -22.72 16.87
C LYS A 2 20.58 -22.54 17.78
N ALA A 3 21.14 -23.62 18.31
CA ALA A 3 22.33 -23.56 19.16
C ALA A 3 23.58 -23.11 18.40
N TRP A 4 23.75 -23.60 17.19
CA TRP A 4 24.85 -23.17 16.31
C TRP A 4 24.73 -21.70 15.93
N LEU A 5 23.55 -21.25 15.52
CA LEU A 5 23.31 -19.82 15.22
C LEU A 5 23.60 -18.93 16.44
N ARG A 6 23.25 -19.36 17.65
CA ARG A 6 23.57 -18.61 18.87
C ARG A 6 25.09 -18.53 19.12
N SER A 7 25.82 -19.63 18.99
CA SER A 7 27.28 -19.60 19.17
C SER A 7 27.99 -18.73 18.17
N VAL A 8 27.53 -18.71 16.91
CA VAL A 8 28.05 -17.78 15.87
C VAL A 8 27.74 -16.34 16.24
N ASN A 9 26.52 -16.05 16.68
CA ASN A 9 26.11 -14.73 17.10
C ASN A 9 26.96 -14.22 18.29
N GLU A 10 27.13 -15.03 19.32
CA GLU A 10 27.94 -14.71 20.50
C GLU A 10 29.43 -14.44 20.14
N SER A 11 29.98 -15.09 19.13
CA SER A 11 31.35 -14.86 18.67
C SER A 11 31.51 -13.56 17.85
N ILE A 12 30.45 -13.13 17.17
CA ILE A 12 30.46 -11.92 16.31
C ILE A 12 30.08 -10.68 17.10
N LYS A 13 29.18 -10.79 18.06
CA LYS A 13 28.62 -9.69 18.86
C LYS A 13 29.66 -8.71 19.42
N PRO A 14 30.80 -9.15 20.01
CA PRO A 14 31.77 -8.24 20.58
C PRO A 14 32.40 -7.26 19.55
N LYS A 15 32.44 -7.63 18.27
CA LYS A 15 33.00 -6.79 17.21
C LYS A 15 32.13 -5.56 16.89
N PHE A 16 30.83 -5.68 17.10
CA PHE A 16 29.85 -4.63 16.82
C PHE A 16 29.44 -3.81 18.05
N MET A 17 29.73 -4.29 19.26
CA MET A 17 29.44 -3.55 20.49
C MET A 17 30.29 -2.27 20.60
N PRO A 18 29.86 -1.27 21.43
CA PRO A 18 30.62 -0.05 21.67
C PRO A 18 32.06 -0.35 22.09
N GLY A 19 33.02 0.14 21.34
CA GLY A 19 34.46 -0.16 21.51
C GLY A 19 34.98 -1.27 20.58
N GLY A 20 34.16 -1.99 19.87
CA GLY A 20 34.57 -2.97 18.86
C GLY A 20 34.99 -2.32 17.54
N ALA A 21 35.75 -3.07 16.73
CA ALA A 21 36.28 -2.59 15.43
C ALA A 21 35.18 -2.18 14.43
N GLN A 22 33.97 -2.69 14.60
CA GLN A 22 32.82 -2.47 13.69
C GLN A 22 31.62 -1.82 14.39
N ALA A 23 31.86 -1.07 15.46
CA ALA A 23 30.80 -0.41 16.24
C ALA A 23 29.87 0.51 15.42
N LYS A 24 30.36 1.08 14.30
CA LYS A 24 29.56 1.88 13.36
C LYS A 24 28.37 1.09 12.76
N TRP A 25 28.52 -0.22 12.60
CA TRP A 25 27.56 -1.11 11.96
C TRP A 25 26.67 -1.83 12.98
N PHE A 26 26.74 -1.40 14.26
CA PHE A 26 25.88 -1.94 15.31
C PHE A 26 24.40 -1.94 14.94
N PRO A 27 23.80 -0.91 14.32
CA PRO A 27 22.40 -0.91 13.95
C PRO A 27 22.01 -2.05 12.99
N ILE A 28 22.90 -2.41 12.05
CA ILE A 28 22.65 -3.54 11.12
C ILE A 28 22.77 -4.86 11.86
N TYR A 29 23.80 -5.01 12.70
CA TYR A 29 23.98 -6.22 13.50
C TYR A 29 22.75 -6.44 14.41
N ASP A 30 22.30 -5.41 15.11
CA ASP A 30 21.16 -5.45 16.01
C ASP A 30 19.84 -5.81 15.29
N ALA A 31 19.63 -5.24 14.10
CA ALA A 31 18.48 -5.58 13.26
C ALA A 31 18.48 -7.08 12.86
N ILE A 32 19.63 -7.62 12.47
CA ILE A 32 19.78 -9.05 12.12
C ILE A 32 19.61 -9.93 13.35
N GLU A 33 20.22 -9.54 14.49
CA GLU A 33 20.09 -10.26 15.76
C GLU A 33 18.62 -10.33 16.21
N ASN A 34 17.92 -9.21 16.18
CA ASN A 34 16.52 -9.12 16.59
C ASN A 34 15.56 -9.82 15.61
N PHE A 35 15.90 -9.89 14.32
CA PHE A 35 15.15 -10.67 13.33
C PHE A 35 15.26 -12.18 13.57
N ILE A 36 16.46 -12.66 13.91
CA ILE A 36 16.72 -14.10 14.14
C ILE A 36 16.36 -14.52 15.56
N PHE A 37 16.63 -13.66 16.56
CA PHE A 37 16.44 -13.90 17.96
C PHE A 37 15.56 -12.80 18.55
N SER A 38 14.62 -13.17 19.42
CA SER A 38 13.83 -12.17 20.16
C SER A 38 14.75 -11.28 21.01
N SER A 39 14.47 -9.97 21.03
CA SER A 39 15.19 -9.00 21.86
C SER A 39 15.28 -9.45 23.30
N THR A 40 16.51 -9.44 23.86
CA THR A 40 16.78 -9.78 25.25
C THR A 40 16.75 -8.55 26.17
N HIS A 41 16.49 -7.37 25.65
CA HIS A 41 16.41 -6.14 26.44
C HIS A 41 15.39 -6.25 27.54
N LYS A 42 15.84 -6.19 28.79
CA LYS A 42 15.01 -6.14 29.98
C LYS A 42 15.17 -4.77 30.64
N THR A 43 14.04 -4.18 31.02
CA THR A 43 14.08 -2.97 31.85
C THR A 43 14.75 -3.29 33.20
N THR A 44 15.72 -2.50 33.60
CA THR A 44 16.44 -2.63 34.87
C THR A 44 15.75 -1.91 36.02
N ASN A 45 14.73 -1.09 35.74
CA ASN A 45 13.95 -0.34 36.72
C ASN A 45 12.87 -1.21 37.37
N PRO A 46 12.45 -0.92 38.63
CA PRO A 46 11.48 -1.73 39.36
C PRO A 46 10.05 -1.73 38.78
N ILE A 47 9.73 -0.76 37.89
CA ILE A 47 8.44 -0.69 37.23
C ILE A 47 8.58 -1.26 35.81
N HIS A 48 7.95 -2.40 35.56
CA HIS A 48 7.94 -3.05 34.25
C HIS A 48 6.57 -2.85 33.59
N VAL A 49 6.47 -1.91 32.66
CA VAL A 49 5.33 -1.79 31.76
C VAL A 49 5.76 -2.33 30.40
N ARG A 50 5.11 -3.38 29.93
CA ARG A 50 5.31 -3.94 28.60
C ARG A 50 4.03 -3.80 27.80
N ASP A 51 4.15 -3.30 26.59
CA ASP A 51 3.10 -3.46 25.59
C ASP A 51 2.92 -4.94 25.23
N SER A 52 1.68 -5.36 25.02
CA SER A 52 1.37 -6.73 24.63
C SER A 52 1.83 -7.04 23.19
N ILE A 53 1.97 -6.01 22.35
CA ILE A 53 2.38 -6.11 20.95
C ILE A 53 3.44 -5.06 20.67
N ASP A 54 4.65 -5.49 20.29
CA ASP A 54 5.72 -4.62 19.85
C ASP A 54 5.44 -4.08 18.43
N ILE A 55 5.91 -2.87 18.11
CA ILE A 55 5.77 -2.26 16.76
C ILE A 55 6.33 -3.21 15.68
N GLN A 56 7.41 -3.90 15.96
CA GLN A 56 8.01 -4.90 15.09
C GLN A 56 7.02 -5.99 14.69
N ARG A 57 6.31 -6.55 15.66
CA ARG A 57 5.28 -7.57 15.39
C ARG A 57 4.11 -7.03 14.58
N ILE A 58 3.68 -5.79 14.87
CA ILE A 58 2.65 -5.12 14.08
C ILE A 58 3.07 -5.05 12.62
N MET A 59 4.29 -4.58 12.34
CA MET A 59 4.81 -4.45 10.98
C MET A 59 4.92 -5.80 10.26
N VAL A 60 5.42 -6.84 10.93
CA VAL A 60 5.49 -8.20 10.35
C VAL A 60 4.09 -8.77 10.06
N ILE A 61 3.11 -8.54 10.93
CA ILE A 61 1.72 -8.99 10.69
C ILE A 61 1.13 -8.29 9.47
N VAL A 62 1.34 -6.98 9.30
CA VAL A 62 0.87 -6.25 8.13
C VAL A 62 1.55 -6.76 6.86
N TRP A 63 2.85 -6.99 6.91
CA TRP A 63 3.62 -7.54 5.80
C TRP A 63 3.11 -8.91 5.36
N LEU A 64 2.88 -9.84 6.30
CA LEU A 64 2.31 -11.16 6.03
C LEU A 64 0.86 -11.07 5.53
N ALA A 65 0.07 -10.14 6.08
CA ALA A 65 -1.31 -9.93 5.64
C ALA A 65 -1.41 -9.42 4.19
N ALA A 66 -0.35 -8.80 3.65
CA ALA A 66 -0.32 -8.37 2.25
C ALA A 66 -0.09 -9.53 1.25
N PHE A 67 0.36 -10.71 1.70
CA PHE A 67 0.69 -11.83 0.80
C PHE A 67 -0.48 -12.36 -0.02
N PRO A 68 -1.71 -12.52 0.49
CA PRO A 68 -2.84 -12.92 -0.33
C PRO A 68 -3.07 -11.97 -1.52
N ALA A 69 -3.00 -10.65 -1.27
CA ALA A 69 -3.12 -9.65 -2.32
C ALA A 69 -1.94 -9.69 -3.31
N MET A 70 -0.73 -9.91 -2.81
CA MET A 70 0.48 -10.08 -3.63
C MET A 70 0.38 -11.30 -4.55
N PHE A 71 0.03 -12.47 -4.03
CA PHE A 71 -0.07 -13.69 -4.83
C PHE A 71 -1.18 -13.60 -5.87
N PHE A 72 -2.35 -13.07 -5.48
CA PHE A 72 -3.42 -12.86 -6.45
C PHE A 72 -3.02 -11.83 -7.51
N GLY A 73 -2.34 -10.76 -7.11
CA GLY A 73 -1.84 -9.74 -8.04
C GLY A 73 -0.89 -10.30 -9.08
N MET A 74 0.08 -11.13 -8.67
CA MET A 74 0.96 -11.82 -9.61
C MET A 74 0.17 -12.73 -10.58
N TYR A 75 -0.81 -13.47 -10.08
CA TYR A 75 -1.68 -14.27 -10.93
C TYR A 75 -2.45 -13.41 -11.96
N ASN A 76 -3.03 -12.30 -11.50
CA ASN A 76 -3.82 -11.40 -12.35
C ASN A 76 -2.97 -10.73 -13.42
N ILE A 77 -1.75 -10.25 -13.08
CA ILE A 77 -0.79 -9.71 -14.07
C ILE A 77 -0.53 -10.75 -15.15
N GLY A 78 -0.18 -11.98 -14.77
CA GLY A 78 0.10 -13.03 -15.74
C GLY A 78 -1.12 -13.38 -16.60
N ASN A 79 -2.32 -13.35 -16.04
CA ASN A 79 -3.55 -13.56 -16.78
C ASN A 79 -3.77 -12.47 -17.83
N GLN A 80 -3.74 -11.20 -17.43
CA GLN A 80 -3.93 -10.04 -18.33
C GLN A 80 -2.84 -9.98 -19.42
N THR A 81 -1.58 -10.28 -19.06
CA THR A 81 -0.47 -10.32 -20.01
C THR A 81 -0.65 -11.43 -21.05
N LEU A 82 -1.06 -12.63 -20.65
CA LEU A 82 -1.31 -13.72 -21.59
C LEU A 82 -2.49 -13.42 -22.51
N ASP A 83 -3.58 -12.86 -22.00
CA ASP A 83 -4.73 -12.44 -22.81
C ASP A 83 -4.29 -11.39 -23.85
N TYR A 84 -3.49 -10.41 -23.46
CA TYR A 84 -2.91 -9.42 -24.38
C TYR A 84 -2.00 -10.06 -25.44
N LEU A 85 -1.07 -10.94 -25.03
CA LEU A 85 -0.12 -11.58 -25.93
C LEU A 85 -0.77 -12.55 -26.91
N THR A 86 -1.93 -13.11 -26.59
CA THR A 86 -2.71 -13.93 -27.56
C THR A 86 -3.24 -13.07 -28.73
N LEU A 87 -3.46 -11.78 -28.51
CA LEU A 87 -3.94 -10.84 -29.53
C LEU A 87 -2.80 -10.29 -30.41
N VAL A 88 -1.64 -9.98 -29.80
CA VAL A 88 -0.51 -9.29 -30.47
C VAL A 88 0.51 -10.26 -31.03
N GLY A 89 0.60 -11.47 -30.47
CA GLY A 89 1.67 -12.43 -30.77
C GLY A 89 2.95 -12.17 -29.96
N THR A 90 3.63 -13.25 -29.59
CA THR A 90 4.82 -13.22 -28.72
C THR A 90 6.11 -12.74 -29.41
N ALA A 91 6.11 -12.60 -30.74
CA ALA A 91 7.31 -12.31 -31.53
C ALA A 91 7.82 -10.86 -31.45
N ASN A 92 7.00 -9.94 -30.93
CA ASN A 92 7.26 -8.49 -30.97
C ASN A 92 7.85 -7.91 -29.68
N THR A 93 8.29 -8.75 -28.76
CA THR A 93 8.69 -8.31 -27.43
C THR A 93 10.20 -8.48 -27.27
N ASN A 94 10.93 -7.37 -27.18
CA ASN A 94 12.39 -7.33 -27.05
C ASN A 94 12.87 -6.90 -25.65
N ASP A 95 12.02 -7.07 -24.62
CA ASP A 95 12.37 -6.67 -23.25
C ASP A 95 13.01 -7.81 -22.46
N TRP A 96 13.81 -7.47 -21.44
CA TRP A 96 14.46 -8.43 -20.54
C TRP A 96 13.46 -9.32 -19.78
N HIS A 97 12.24 -8.84 -19.52
CA HIS A 97 11.17 -9.65 -18.92
C HIS A 97 10.86 -10.88 -19.78
N HIS A 98 10.80 -10.71 -21.10
CA HIS A 98 10.55 -11.82 -22.02
C HIS A 98 11.64 -12.87 -22.02
N ALA A 99 12.90 -12.47 -21.80
CA ALA A 99 13.99 -13.45 -21.65
C ALA A 99 13.75 -14.38 -20.44
N LEU A 100 13.23 -13.84 -19.34
CA LEU A 100 12.90 -14.64 -18.16
C LEU A 100 11.60 -15.44 -18.31
N ILE A 101 10.60 -14.86 -19.00
CA ILE A 101 9.34 -15.57 -19.25
C ILE A 101 9.58 -16.76 -20.18
N ASN A 102 10.43 -16.62 -21.19
CA ASN A 102 10.78 -17.70 -22.11
C ASN A 102 11.42 -18.93 -21.45
N LEU A 103 11.95 -18.83 -20.23
CA LEU A 103 12.45 -19.99 -19.48
C LEU A 103 11.33 -20.99 -19.15
N VAL A 104 10.10 -20.52 -18.95
CA VAL A 104 8.92 -21.33 -18.66
C VAL A 104 8.03 -21.48 -19.91
N GLY A 105 8.08 -20.49 -20.80
CA GLY A 105 7.31 -20.39 -22.03
C GLY A 105 5.92 -19.78 -21.82
N TYR A 106 5.30 -19.40 -22.95
CA TYR A 106 3.97 -18.79 -22.99
C TYR A 106 2.84 -19.81 -23.22
N SER A 107 3.20 -21.09 -23.36
CA SER A 107 2.39 -22.11 -24.04
C SER A 107 1.17 -22.58 -23.27
N ASN A 108 0.91 -22.12 -22.06
CA ASN A 108 -0.19 -22.67 -21.32
C ASN A 108 -0.88 -21.67 -20.40
N ASN A 109 -2.18 -21.65 -20.52
CA ASN A 109 -3.14 -21.08 -19.58
C ASN A 109 -3.04 -21.72 -18.17
N SER A 110 -1.84 -22.24 -17.82
CA SER A 110 -1.53 -22.87 -16.53
C SER A 110 -1.43 -21.82 -15.43
N PHE A 111 -1.94 -22.14 -14.25
CA PHE A 111 -1.79 -21.32 -13.04
C PHE A 111 -0.32 -20.96 -12.77
N LEU A 112 0.59 -21.92 -12.91
CA LEU A 112 2.03 -21.69 -12.67
C LEU A 112 2.65 -20.73 -13.68
N THR A 113 2.26 -20.80 -14.95
CA THR A 113 2.73 -19.87 -15.99
C THR A 113 2.27 -18.45 -15.69
N LYS A 114 1.00 -18.27 -15.32
CA LYS A 114 0.46 -16.96 -14.93
C LYS A 114 1.19 -16.40 -13.72
N MET A 115 1.39 -17.21 -12.68
CA MET A 115 2.16 -16.82 -11.49
C MET A 115 3.61 -16.45 -11.84
N TRP A 116 4.27 -17.18 -12.75
CA TRP A 116 5.63 -16.87 -13.16
C TRP A 116 5.72 -15.54 -13.90
N ILE A 117 4.84 -15.31 -14.87
CA ILE A 117 4.80 -14.04 -15.61
C ILE A 117 4.60 -12.87 -14.63
N GLY A 118 3.60 -12.95 -13.76
CA GLY A 118 3.38 -11.90 -12.77
C GLY A 118 4.55 -11.71 -11.80
N ALA A 119 5.24 -12.79 -11.42
CA ALA A 119 6.43 -12.71 -10.58
C ALA A 119 7.58 -11.99 -11.29
N VAL A 120 7.78 -12.23 -12.59
CA VAL A 120 8.83 -11.57 -13.40
C VAL A 120 8.63 -10.05 -13.42
N TYR A 121 7.41 -9.56 -13.44
CA TYR A 121 7.13 -8.11 -13.38
C TYR A 121 7.16 -7.55 -11.95
N PHE A 122 6.56 -8.24 -10.99
CA PHE A 122 6.42 -7.73 -9.63
C PHE A 122 7.71 -7.83 -8.79
N VAL A 123 8.40 -8.98 -8.82
CA VAL A 123 9.54 -9.25 -7.92
C VAL A 123 10.68 -8.25 -8.11
N PRO A 124 11.07 -7.84 -9.33
CA PRO A 124 12.09 -6.82 -9.52
C PRO A 124 11.72 -5.45 -8.93
N ILE A 125 10.47 -5.02 -9.09
CA ILE A 125 9.96 -3.77 -8.48
C ILE A 125 10.08 -3.86 -6.97
N TYR A 126 9.59 -4.95 -6.37
CA TYR A 126 9.68 -5.15 -4.92
C TYR A 126 11.13 -5.27 -4.43
N ALA A 127 11.99 -5.96 -5.15
CA ALA A 127 13.41 -6.09 -4.79
C ALA A 127 14.14 -4.73 -4.80
N VAL A 128 13.90 -3.90 -5.82
CA VAL A 128 14.49 -2.55 -5.91
C VAL A 128 13.94 -1.64 -4.81
N THR A 129 12.64 -1.63 -4.57
CA THR A 129 12.04 -0.81 -3.51
C THR A 129 12.54 -1.21 -2.13
N PHE A 130 12.70 -2.51 -1.88
CA PHE A 130 13.26 -3.01 -0.63
C PHE A 130 14.75 -2.65 -0.49
N ALA A 131 15.56 -2.92 -1.53
CA ALA A 131 17.01 -2.66 -1.49
C ALA A 131 17.33 -1.17 -1.33
N VAL A 132 16.65 -0.30 -2.08
CA VAL A 132 16.84 1.15 -1.98
C VAL A 132 16.31 1.68 -0.65
N GLY A 133 15.17 1.19 -0.19
CA GLY A 133 14.60 1.58 1.09
C GLY A 133 15.52 1.22 2.27
N ILE A 134 16.06 -0.01 2.29
CA ILE A 134 16.99 -0.43 3.36
C ILE A 134 18.30 0.35 3.34
N LEU A 135 18.81 0.74 2.17
CA LEU A 135 20.00 1.59 2.07
C LEU A 135 19.76 2.94 2.75
N TRP A 136 18.62 3.58 2.52
CA TRP A 136 18.27 4.83 3.19
C TRP A 136 18.08 4.65 4.69
N GLU A 137 17.38 3.62 5.14
CA GLU A 137 17.22 3.36 6.57
C GLU A 137 18.55 3.11 7.29
N ILE A 138 19.45 2.31 6.68
CA ILE A 138 20.78 2.09 7.20
C ILE A 138 21.57 3.42 7.30
N LEU A 139 21.52 4.23 6.25
CA LEU A 139 22.21 5.52 6.24
C LEU A 139 21.74 6.40 7.41
N PHE A 140 20.42 6.57 7.57
CA PHE A 140 19.88 7.38 8.66
C PHE A 140 20.11 6.75 10.04
N ALA A 141 20.01 5.43 10.18
CA ALA A 141 20.29 4.73 11.43
C ALA A 141 21.75 4.92 11.88
N VAL A 142 22.71 4.82 10.96
CA VAL A 142 24.14 5.05 11.25
C VAL A 142 24.41 6.50 11.62
N VAL A 143 23.84 7.47 10.89
CA VAL A 143 24.04 8.90 11.15
C VAL A 143 23.41 9.33 12.45
N ARG A 144 22.18 8.89 12.73
CA ARG A 144 21.41 9.29 13.92
C ARG A 144 21.59 8.36 15.12
N LYS A 145 22.31 7.25 14.95
CA LYS A 145 22.60 6.26 16.03
C LYS A 145 21.33 5.69 16.64
N HIS A 146 20.34 5.34 15.82
CA HIS A 146 19.14 4.63 16.25
C HIS A 146 19.06 3.24 15.60
N GLU A 147 18.19 2.39 16.12
CA GLU A 147 17.93 1.05 15.60
C GLU A 147 17.17 1.12 14.26
N ILE A 148 17.38 0.11 13.41
CA ILE A 148 16.61 -0.06 12.17
C ILE A 148 15.26 -0.70 12.54
N ASN A 149 14.19 -0.11 12.06
CA ASN A 149 12.83 -0.60 12.32
C ASN A 149 12.26 -1.37 11.13
N GLU A 150 11.46 -2.39 11.42
CA GLU A 150 10.79 -3.23 10.42
C GLU A 150 9.70 -2.51 9.60
N GLY A 151 9.44 -1.25 9.87
CA GLY A 151 8.50 -0.41 9.11
C GLY A 151 8.82 -0.35 7.61
N LEU A 152 10.07 -0.59 7.24
CA LEU A 152 10.48 -0.70 5.84
C LEU A 152 9.80 -1.87 5.11
N PHE A 153 9.68 -3.04 5.75
CA PHE A 153 9.02 -4.22 5.13
C PHE A 153 7.62 -3.86 4.65
N VAL A 154 6.88 -3.13 5.49
CA VAL A 154 5.52 -2.67 5.16
C VAL A 154 5.56 -1.60 4.08
N SER A 155 6.39 -0.57 4.23
CA SER A 155 6.42 0.53 3.26
C SER A 155 6.83 0.07 1.87
N SER A 156 7.82 -0.84 1.76
CA SER A 156 8.30 -1.34 0.47
C SER A 156 7.29 -2.25 -0.23
N ILE A 157 6.66 -3.18 0.50
CA ILE A 157 5.67 -4.08 -0.12
C ILE A 157 4.40 -3.33 -0.51
N LEU A 158 3.88 -2.45 0.34
CA LEU A 158 2.67 -1.70 0.03
C LEU A 158 2.90 -0.70 -1.12
N PHE A 159 4.08 -0.08 -1.19
CA PHE A 159 4.45 0.75 -2.32
C PHE A 159 4.50 -0.07 -3.61
N ALA A 160 5.22 -1.20 -3.63
CA ALA A 160 5.33 -2.06 -4.81
C ALA A 160 3.97 -2.60 -5.26
N LEU A 161 3.09 -3.02 -4.34
CA LEU A 161 1.75 -3.50 -4.63
C LEU A 161 0.82 -2.42 -5.20
N SER A 162 1.07 -1.16 -4.87
CA SER A 162 0.30 -0.02 -5.38
C SER A 162 0.80 0.51 -6.73
N CYS A 163 1.91 0.01 -7.24
CA CYS A 163 2.47 0.42 -8.52
C CYS A 163 1.92 -0.41 -9.69
N PRO A 164 1.91 0.14 -10.92
CA PRO A 164 1.65 -0.63 -12.13
C PRO A 164 2.77 -1.64 -12.40
N PRO A 165 2.46 -2.75 -13.13
CA PRO A 165 3.44 -3.80 -13.40
C PRO A 165 4.61 -3.36 -14.29
N ASP A 166 4.40 -2.44 -15.23
CA ASP A 166 5.41 -1.95 -16.17
C ASP A 166 6.20 -0.73 -15.64
N LEU A 167 6.17 -0.49 -14.31
CA LEU A 167 6.90 0.65 -13.74
C LEU A 167 8.41 0.47 -13.90
N PRO A 168 9.13 1.43 -14.54
CA PRO A 168 10.58 1.38 -14.66
C PRO A 168 11.26 1.30 -13.29
N LEU A 169 12.23 0.38 -13.14
CA LEU A 169 12.88 0.12 -11.85
C LEU A 169 13.55 1.35 -11.23
N TRP A 170 14.10 2.24 -12.05
CA TRP A 170 14.70 3.48 -11.56
C TRP A 170 13.65 4.45 -11.00
N GLN A 171 12.43 4.48 -11.57
CA GLN A 171 11.33 5.27 -11.01
C GLN A 171 10.85 4.66 -9.70
N ALA A 172 10.75 3.33 -9.60
CA ALA A 172 10.47 2.65 -8.35
C ALA A 172 11.49 3.03 -7.25
N ALA A 173 12.79 3.08 -7.61
CA ALA A 173 13.87 3.53 -6.72
C ALA A 173 13.68 4.99 -6.28
N MET A 174 13.34 5.90 -7.19
CA MET A 174 13.09 7.31 -6.87
C MET A 174 11.85 7.48 -6.00
N GLY A 175 10.76 6.76 -6.30
CA GLY A 175 9.53 6.82 -5.52
C GLY A 175 9.73 6.38 -4.08
N ILE A 176 10.34 5.21 -3.87
CA ILE A 176 10.62 4.73 -2.51
C ILE A 176 11.63 5.63 -1.76
N THR A 177 12.61 6.19 -2.47
CA THR A 177 13.53 7.18 -1.91
C THR A 177 12.77 8.38 -1.36
N PHE A 178 11.87 8.95 -2.15
CA PHE A 178 11.05 10.08 -1.70
C PHE A 178 10.16 9.69 -0.52
N GLY A 179 9.51 8.54 -0.60
CA GLY A 179 8.65 8.03 0.48
C GLY A 179 9.39 7.82 1.80
N ILE A 180 10.57 7.21 1.77
CA ILE A 180 11.37 6.95 2.99
C ILE A 180 12.03 8.23 3.47
N VAL A 181 12.74 8.96 2.62
CA VAL A 181 13.51 10.15 3.06
C VAL A 181 12.57 11.27 3.47
N ILE A 182 11.68 11.70 2.58
CA ILE A 182 10.79 12.84 2.83
C ILE A 182 9.56 12.44 3.64
N GLY A 183 8.95 11.30 3.34
CA GLY A 183 7.73 10.87 4.04
C GLY A 183 7.97 10.36 5.46
N LYS A 184 9.18 9.89 5.80
CA LYS A 184 9.47 9.26 7.09
C LYS A 184 10.70 9.81 7.80
N GLU A 185 11.89 9.72 7.19
CA GLU A 185 13.14 10.00 7.88
C GLU A 185 13.32 11.47 8.24
N VAL A 186 12.90 12.42 7.41
CA VAL A 186 12.97 13.85 7.71
C VAL A 186 12.25 14.19 9.02
N PHE A 187 11.18 13.49 9.34
CA PHE A 187 10.38 13.68 10.56
C PHE A 187 10.91 12.91 11.79
N GLY A 188 11.92 12.08 11.62
CA GLY A 188 12.57 11.37 12.73
C GLY A 188 12.44 9.85 12.69
N GLY A 189 12.00 9.28 11.59
CA GLY A 189 11.92 7.84 11.33
C GLY A 189 10.58 7.21 11.71
N THR A 190 10.55 5.89 11.80
CA THR A 190 9.33 5.11 12.08
C THR A 190 8.66 5.56 13.38
N GLY A 191 7.34 5.76 13.32
CA GLY A 191 6.55 6.20 14.46
C GLY A 191 6.46 7.71 14.65
N LYS A 192 7.18 8.52 13.83
CA LYS A 192 7.17 9.99 13.87
C LYS A 192 6.69 10.62 12.57
N ASN A 193 6.44 9.81 11.55
CA ASN A 193 5.90 10.25 10.28
C ASN A 193 4.41 10.62 10.44
N PHE A 194 4.01 11.73 9.87
CA PHE A 194 2.59 12.16 9.85
C PHE A 194 1.90 11.81 8.53
N LEU A 195 2.65 11.39 7.50
CA LEU A 195 2.15 10.88 6.24
C LEU A 195 2.51 9.40 6.10
N ASN A 196 1.70 8.65 5.39
CA ASN A 196 2.03 7.28 5.00
C ASN A 196 3.20 7.30 3.99
N PRO A 197 4.37 6.66 4.29
CA PRO A 197 5.54 6.74 3.43
C PRO A 197 5.35 6.11 2.05
N ALA A 198 4.62 4.98 1.96
CA ALA A 198 4.34 4.32 0.69
C ALA A 198 3.49 5.21 -0.22
N LEU A 199 2.44 5.83 0.32
CA LEU A 199 1.60 6.76 -0.42
C LEU A 199 2.33 8.05 -0.79
N THR A 200 3.22 8.55 0.07
CA THR A 200 4.05 9.73 -0.22
C THR A 200 4.98 9.46 -1.42
N GLY A 201 5.60 8.29 -1.47
CA GLY A 201 6.41 7.86 -2.61
C GLY A 201 5.60 7.69 -3.89
N ARG A 202 4.41 7.08 -3.79
CA ARG A 202 3.51 6.94 -4.95
C ARG A 202 3.00 8.29 -5.44
N ALA A 203 2.65 9.22 -4.55
CA ALA A 203 2.23 10.56 -4.92
C ALA A 203 3.34 11.32 -5.64
N PHE A 204 4.59 11.23 -5.17
CA PHE A 204 5.73 11.80 -5.88
C PHE A 204 5.82 11.28 -7.31
N LEU A 205 5.77 9.97 -7.52
CA LEU A 205 5.81 9.40 -8.87
C LEU A 205 4.62 9.85 -9.73
N TYR A 206 3.44 9.90 -9.14
CA TYR A 206 2.23 10.31 -9.85
C TYR A 206 2.33 11.73 -10.41
N PHE A 207 2.91 12.66 -9.65
CA PHE A 207 3.07 14.04 -10.10
C PHE A 207 4.33 14.26 -10.95
N ALA A 208 5.40 13.50 -10.70
CA ALA A 208 6.66 13.64 -11.44
C ALA A 208 6.67 12.87 -12.78
N TYR A 209 6.01 11.70 -12.81
CA TYR A 209 6.01 10.77 -13.95
C TYR A 209 4.62 10.23 -14.25
N PRO A 210 3.63 11.11 -14.55
CA PRO A 210 2.23 10.69 -14.71
C PRO A 210 2.01 9.66 -15.82
N SER A 211 2.76 9.70 -16.88
CA SER A 211 2.62 8.79 -18.04
C SER A 211 2.95 7.33 -17.73
N GLN A 212 3.71 7.05 -16.66
CA GLN A 212 4.03 5.70 -16.22
C GLN A 212 3.17 5.22 -15.03
N LEU A 213 2.36 6.11 -14.46
CA LEU A 213 1.48 5.76 -13.32
C LEU A 213 0.00 5.92 -13.61
N SER A 214 -0.36 6.51 -14.72
CA SER A 214 -1.74 6.78 -15.12
C SER A 214 -1.91 6.65 -16.62
N GLY A 215 -3.13 6.40 -17.07
CA GLY A 215 -3.48 6.19 -18.47
C GLY A 215 -3.71 4.71 -18.79
N ASP A 216 -4.02 4.41 -20.05
CA ASP A 216 -4.52 3.10 -20.50
C ASP A 216 -3.42 2.07 -20.81
N LYS A 217 -2.15 2.48 -20.78
CA LYS A 217 -1.04 1.63 -21.28
C LYS A 217 -0.24 0.97 -20.17
N VAL A 218 -0.43 1.38 -18.92
CA VAL A 218 0.47 1.02 -17.81
C VAL A 218 -0.04 -0.16 -16.95
N TRP A 219 -1.30 -0.54 -17.11
CA TRP A 219 -1.94 -1.52 -16.21
C TRP A 219 -1.83 -2.96 -16.68
N ILE A 220 -1.48 -3.17 -17.95
CA ILE A 220 -1.25 -4.49 -18.54
C ILE A 220 0.21 -4.62 -18.88
N ALA A 221 0.88 -5.60 -18.27
CA ALA A 221 2.31 -5.81 -18.45
C ALA A 221 2.66 -6.13 -19.92
N GLY A 222 3.69 -5.47 -20.43
CA GLY A 222 4.15 -5.58 -21.82
C GLY A 222 3.40 -4.70 -22.83
N LEU A 223 2.31 -4.03 -22.43
CA LEU A 223 1.59 -3.14 -23.34
C LEU A 223 2.36 -1.85 -23.61
N SER A 224 3.03 -1.32 -22.59
CA SER A 224 3.88 -0.12 -22.74
C SER A 224 5.11 -0.40 -23.59
N ASP A 225 5.68 -1.60 -23.53
CA ASP A 225 6.91 -1.98 -24.20
C ASP A 225 6.69 -2.26 -25.69
N THR A 226 5.60 -2.93 -26.04
CA THR A 226 5.27 -3.21 -27.45
C THR A 226 4.71 -2.00 -28.18
N GLY A 227 4.01 -1.11 -27.49
CA GLY A 227 3.29 0.01 -28.07
C GLY A 227 2.16 -0.38 -29.04
N ILE A 228 1.89 -1.69 -29.20
CA ILE A 228 0.89 -2.22 -30.13
C ILE A 228 -0.43 -2.34 -29.39
N ILE A 229 -1.42 -1.57 -29.79
CA ILE A 229 -2.78 -1.65 -29.29
C ILE A 229 -3.62 -2.32 -30.37
N PRO A 230 -4.10 -3.58 -30.17
CA PRO A 230 -4.99 -4.23 -31.11
C PRO A 230 -6.31 -3.44 -31.26
N GLU A 231 -6.93 -3.52 -32.43
CA GLU A 231 -8.26 -2.94 -32.64
C GLU A 231 -9.26 -3.52 -31.64
N GLY A 232 -10.01 -2.65 -30.96
CA GLY A 232 -11.00 -3.04 -29.95
C GLY A 232 -10.42 -3.41 -28.58
N PHE A 233 -9.10 -3.31 -28.36
CA PHE A 233 -8.46 -3.56 -27.08
C PHE A 233 -8.14 -2.25 -26.36
N SER A 234 -8.42 -2.18 -25.06
CA SER A 234 -8.03 -1.06 -24.20
C SER A 234 -7.45 -1.61 -22.91
N GLY A 235 -6.33 -1.05 -22.47
CA GLY A 235 -5.74 -1.34 -21.16
C GLY A 235 -6.29 -0.47 -20.03
N ALA A 236 -7.38 0.29 -20.27
CA ALA A 236 -7.98 1.16 -19.28
C ALA A 236 -8.52 0.37 -18.07
N THR A 237 -8.41 0.96 -16.90
CA THR A 237 -8.99 0.40 -15.67
C THR A 237 -10.53 0.57 -15.67
N PRO A 238 -11.27 -0.24 -14.88
CA PRO A 238 -12.71 -0.03 -14.69
C PRO A 238 -13.05 1.41 -14.26
N LEU A 239 -12.16 2.05 -13.51
CA LEU A 239 -12.36 3.43 -13.09
C LEU A 239 -12.21 4.43 -14.25
N GLY A 240 -11.33 4.15 -15.21
CA GLY A 240 -11.23 4.92 -16.47
C GLY A 240 -12.52 4.85 -17.27
N TYR A 241 -13.06 3.65 -17.48
CA TYR A 241 -14.37 3.45 -18.14
C TYR A 241 -15.52 4.12 -17.39
N ALA A 242 -15.48 4.11 -16.05
CA ALA A 242 -16.47 4.82 -15.25
C ALA A 242 -16.40 6.35 -15.46
N ALA A 243 -15.19 6.90 -15.57
CA ALA A 243 -15.00 8.34 -15.79
C ALA A 243 -15.54 8.81 -17.15
N GLU A 244 -15.45 7.97 -18.18
CA GLU A 244 -15.92 8.26 -19.53
C GLU A 244 -17.39 7.97 -19.73
N GLY A 245 -17.87 6.79 -19.31
CA GLY A 245 -19.21 6.28 -19.60
C GLY A 245 -20.10 6.01 -18.38
N GLY A 246 -19.65 6.38 -17.17
CA GLY A 246 -20.41 6.14 -15.93
C GLY A 246 -20.69 4.67 -15.67
N LEU A 247 -21.90 4.39 -15.18
CA LEU A 247 -22.32 3.00 -14.90
C LEU A 247 -22.39 2.15 -16.17
N GLN A 248 -22.83 2.71 -17.29
CA GLN A 248 -22.93 1.98 -18.54
C GLN A 248 -21.54 1.59 -19.06
N GLY A 249 -20.58 2.53 -19.06
CA GLY A 249 -19.19 2.23 -19.44
C GLY A 249 -18.58 1.10 -18.60
N LEU A 250 -18.93 1.01 -17.32
CA LEU A 250 -18.51 -0.10 -16.45
C LEU A 250 -19.18 -1.43 -16.84
N THR A 251 -20.49 -1.46 -16.94
CA THR A 251 -21.27 -2.70 -17.13
C THR A 251 -21.12 -3.31 -18.51
N ASP A 252 -20.81 -2.50 -19.53
CA ASP A 252 -20.55 -2.98 -20.89
C ASP A 252 -19.19 -3.70 -21.00
N ASN A 253 -18.21 -3.35 -20.15
CA ASN A 253 -16.86 -3.88 -20.23
C ASN A 253 -16.52 -4.87 -19.10
N PHE A 254 -17.11 -4.72 -17.91
CA PHE A 254 -16.77 -5.54 -16.74
C PHE A 254 -18.02 -6.03 -16.02
N SER A 255 -17.98 -7.28 -15.53
CA SER A 255 -18.95 -7.73 -14.54
C SER A 255 -18.53 -7.26 -13.16
N TRP A 256 -19.52 -6.94 -12.31
CA TRP A 256 -19.23 -6.58 -10.92
C TRP A 256 -18.50 -7.71 -10.17
N PHE A 257 -18.82 -8.96 -10.50
CA PHE A 257 -18.21 -10.13 -9.89
C PHE A 257 -16.74 -10.29 -10.28
N ASP A 258 -16.37 -10.00 -11.54
CA ASP A 258 -14.98 -10.01 -11.98
C ASP A 258 -14.18 -8.91 -11.29
N ALA A 259 -14.75 -7.71 -11.13
CA ALA A 259 -14.15 -6.64 -10.37
C ALA A 259 -13.98 -7.00 -8.88
N PHE A 260 -14.95 -7.72 -8.29
CA PHE A 260 -14.85 -8.19 -6.90
C PHE A 260 -13.81 -9.30 -6.73
N LEU A 261 -13.72 -10.24 -7.67
CA LEU A 261 -12.67 -11.27 -7.71
C LEU A 261 -11.29 -10.65 -7.95
N GLY A 262 -11.21 -9.59 -8.78
CA GLY A 262 -9.99 -8.90 -9.14
C GLY A 262 -9.44 -9.24 -10.53
N ASN A 263 -10.23 -9.87 -11.40
CA ASN A 263 -9.87 -10.17 -12.79
C ASN A 263 -10.03 -8.92 -13.68
N ILE A 264 -9.39 -7.83 -13.28
CA ILE A 264 -9.47 -6.51 -13.92
C ILE A 264 -8.07 -5.90 -14.05
N PRO A 265 -7.83 -5.02 -15.03
CA PRO A 265 -6.60 -4.24 -15.10
C PRO A 265 -6.47 -3.30 -13.89
N GLY A 266 -5.25 -3.16 -13.36
CA GLY A 266 -4.99 -2.28 -12.23
C GLY A 266 -3.60 -2.48 -11.61
N SER A 267 -3.35 -1.80 -10.48
CA SER A 267 -2.11 -1.97 -9.71
C SER A 267 -1.96 -3.41 -9.19
N VAL A 268 -0.72 -3.83 -8.98
CA VAL A 268 -0.38 -5.24 -8.68
C VAL A 268 -1.25 -5.84 -7.56
N GLY A 269 -1.37 -5.19 -6.41
CA GLY A 269 -2.05 -5.74 -5.23
C GLY A 269 -3.45 -5.19 -4.97
N GLU A 270 -3.96 -4.31 -5.81
CA GLU A 270 -5.17 -3.52 -5.53
C GLU A 270 -6.45 -4.08 -6.18
N THR A 271 -6.34 -5.12 -6.98
CA THR A 271 -7.44 -5.61 -7.82
C THR A 271 -8.45 -6.50 -7.08
N SER A 272 -8.00 -7.46 -6.25
CA SER A 272 -8.88 -8.44 -5.63
C SER A 272 -9.41 -8.02 -4.26
N VAL A 273 -10.71 -7.74 -4.20
CA VAL A 273 -11.39 -7.45 -2.92
C VAL A 273 -11.40 -8.65 -1.99
N ILE A 274 -11.45 -9.88 -2.53
CA ILE A 274 -11.42 -11.10 -1.72
C ILE A 274 -10.07 -11.28 -1.04
N ALA A 275 -8.97 -11.14 -1.79
CA ALA A 275 -7.62 -11.26 -1.25
C ALA A 275 -7.34 -10.20 -0.18
N ILE A 276 -7.80 -8.97 -0.43
CA ILE A 276 -7.75 -7.87 0.54
C ILE A 276 -8.66 -8.15 1.75
N GLY A 277 -9.82 -8.77 1.55
CA GLY A 277 -10.74 -9.19 2.61
C GLY A 277 -10.11 -10.20 3.56
N ILE A 278 -9.33 -11.16 3.06
CA ILE A 278 -8.54 -12.09 3.89
C ILE A 278 -7.55 -11.31 4.77
N ALA A 279 -6.85 -10.35 4.17
CA ALA A 279 -5.94 -9.48 4.92
C ALA A 279 -6.68 -8.67 6.00
N ALA A 280 -7.86 -8.13 5.68
CA ALA A 280 -8.68 -7.40 6.63
C ALA A 280 -9.06 -8.25 7.84
N VAL A 281 -9.45 -9.51 7.60
CA VAL A 281 -9.75 -10.47 8.70
C VAL A 281 -8.53 -10.69 9.58
N ILE A 282 -7.35 -10.93 8.99
CA ILE A 282 -6.09 -11.11 9.74
C ILE A 282 -5.78 -9.86 10.58
N LEU A 283 -5.83 -8.67 9.99
CA LEU A 283 -5.48 -7.42 10.65
C LEU A 283 -6.50 -7.02 11.74
N LEU A 284 -7.77 -7.30 11.54
CA LEU A 284 -8.82 -7.07 12.55
C LEU A 284 -8.74 -8.07 13.69
N ALA A 285 -8.52 -9.35 13.40
CA ALA A 285 -8.41 -10.40 14.42
C ALA A 285 -7.18 -10.22 15.32
N THR A 286 -6.08 -9.70 14.75
CA THR A 286 -4.86 -9.37 15.51
C THR A 286 -4.92 -8.00 16.21
N GLY A 287 -5.97 -7.21 15.95
CA GLY A 287 -6.14 -5.88 16.54
C GLY A 287 -5.20 -4.81 15.96
N VAL A 288 -4.49 -5.12 14.87
CA VAL A 288 -3.58 -4.19 14.20
C VAL A 288 -4.36 -3.11 13.45
N ALA A 289 -5.36 -3.50 12.67
CA ALA A 289 -6.24 -2.55 11.98
C ALA A 289 -7.40 -2.10 12.87
N SER A 290 -7.75 -0.83 12.77
CA SER A 290 -8.90 -0.27 13.49
C SER A 290 -10.20 -0.43 12.70
N TYR A 291 -11.13 -1.24 13.21
CA TYR A 291 -12.45 -1.38 12.61
C TYR A 291 -13.21 -0.04 12.50
N ARG A 292 -12.91 0.94 13.38
CA ARG A 292 -13.53 2.27 13.36
C ARG A 292 -13.11 3.06 12.12
N ILE A 293 -11.84 2.97 11.72
CA ILE A 293 -11.36 3.61 10.50
C ILE A 293 -11.98 2.92 9.29
N ILE A 294 -11.96 1.58 9.25
CA ILE A 294 -12.54 0.80 8.13
C ILE A 294 -14.01 1.14 7.95
N LEU A 295 -14.82 1.02 9.01
CA LEU A 295 -16.24 1.32 8.93
C LEU A 295 -16.52 2.81 8.67
N GLY A 296 -15.75 3.71 9.28
CA GLY A 296 -15.88 5.15 9.05
C GLY A 296 -15.64 5.50 7.58
N THR A 297 -14.59 4.96 6.95
CA THR A 297 -14.27 5.18 5.54
C THR A 297 -15.34 4.58 4.63
N PHE A 298 -15.78 3.37 4.92
CA PHE A 298 -16.82 2.70 4.14
C PHE A 298 -18.16 3.44 4.20
N LEU A 299 -18.59 3.86 5.39
CA LEU A 299 -19.82 4.64 5.57
C LEU A 299 -19.71 6.03 4.94
N GLY A 300 -18.56 6.70 5.07
CA GLY A 300 -18.33 7.99 4.43
C GLY A 300 -18.43 7.91 2.90
N MET A 301 -17.89 6.85 2.31
CA MET A 301 -18.01 6.57 0.88
C MET A 301 -19.47 6.34 0.48
N ILE A 302 -20.22 5.49 1.20
CA ILE A 302 -21.65 5.22 0.90
C ILE A 302 -22.47 6.50 0.95
N VAL A 303 -22.32 7.28 2.03
CA VAL A 303 -23.09 8.52 2.23
C VAL A 303 -22.80 9.51 1.12
N MET A 304 -21.52 9.75 0.81
CA MET A 304 -21.15 10.73 -0.21
C MET A 304 -21.58 10.29 -1.62
N THR A 305 -21.39 9.02 -1.98
CA THR A 305 -21.87 8.48 -3.25
C THR A 305 -23.39 8.60 -3.37
N SER A 306 -24.13 8.28 -2.31
CA SER A 306 -25.60 8.39 -2.31
C SER A 306 -26.06 9.83 -2.50
N ILE A 307 -25.38 10.79 -1.86
CA ILE A 307 -25.66 12.22 -2.06
C ILE A 307 -25.44 12.61 -3.52
N LEU A 308 -24.30 12.24 -4.11
CA LEU A 308 -24.01 12.59 -5.50
C LEU A 308 -24.94 11.90 -6.49
N ASN A 309 -25.34 10.64 -6.25
CA ASN A 309 -26.33 9.95 -7.06
C ASN A 309 -27.72 10.65 -7.02
N ILE A 310 -28.11 11.22 -5.86
CA ILE A 310 -29.37 11.99 -5.71
C ILE A 310 -29.27 13.32 -6.43
N VAL A 311 -28.14 14.02 -6.29
CA VAL A 311 -27.92 15.32 -6.96
C VAL A 311 -27.91 15.15 -8.48
N GLY A 312 -27.28 14.08 -8.98
CA GLY A 312 -27.16 13.80 -10.41
C GLY A 312 -26.32 14.85 -11.16
N SER A 313 -26.00 14.54 -12.41
CA SER A 313 -25.34 15.47 -13.34
C SER A 313 -25.65 15.06 -14.77
N ASP A 314 -25.96 16.02 -15.63
CA ASP A 314 -26.19 15.78 -17.06
C ASP A 314 -24.89 15.69 -17.86
N THR A 315 -23.80 16.24 -17.32
CA THR A 315 -22.49 16.34 -17.99
C THR A 315 -21.44 15.37 -17.47
N ASN A 316 -21.62 14.83 -16.26
CA ASN A 316 -20.65 13.98 -15.62
C ASN A 316 -21.26 12.61 -15.30
N PRO A 317 -20.94 11.57 -16.08
CA PRO A 317 -21.54 10.23 -15.93
C PRO A 317 -21.14 9.52 -14.63
N MET A 318 -20.04 9.94 -13.96
CA MET A 318 -19.60 9.37 -12.68
C MET A 318 -20.63 9.56 -11.55
N PHE A 319 -21.55 10.57 -11.66
CA PHE A 319 -22.63 10.75 -10.69
C PHE A 319 -23.64 9.60 -10.67
N GLN A 320 -23.67 8.75 -11.71
CA GLN A 320 -24.56 7.60 -11.78
C GLN A 320 -23.96 6.31 -11.20
N VAL A 321 -22.66 6.31 -10.90
CA VAL A 321 -21.98 5.11 -10.39
C VAL A 321 -22.41 4.86 -8.94
N PRO A 322 -22.99 3.69 -8.62
CA PRO A 322 -23.47 3.39 -7.29
C PRO A 322 -22.31 2.98 -6.35
N TRP A 323 -22.54 3.10 -5.04
CA TRP A 323 -21.54 2.86 -4.01
C TRP A 323 -20.87 1.47 -4.07
N TYR A 324 -21.58 0.43 -4.47
CA TYR A 324 -21.03 -0.93 -4.54
C TYR A 324 -19.98 -1.09 -5.65
N TRP A 325 -20.03 -0.28 -6.71
CA TRP A 325 -18.98 -0.19 -7.69
C TRP A 325 -17.77 0.58 -7.14
N HIS A 326 -17.97 1.70 -6.47
CA HIS A 326 -16.87 2.44 -5.84
C HIS A 326 -16.07 1.61 -4.84
N PHE A 327 -16.70 0.59 -4.23
CA PHE A 327 -16.05 -0.33 -3.31
C PHE A 327 -15.07 -1.28 -4.00
N VAL A 328 -15.41 -1.79 -5.19
CA VAL A 328 -14.63 -2.83 -5.88
C VAL A 328 -13.61 -2.27 -6.88
N ILE A 329 -13.70 -1.00 -7.27
CA ILE A 329 -12.81 -0.38 -8.26
C ILE A 329 -11.87 0.66 -7.65
N GLY A 330 -10.74 0.91 -8.31
CA GLY A 330 -9.85 2.04 -8.03
C GLY A 330 -9.20 1.99 -6.68
N SER A 331 -8.64 0.86 -6.27
CA SER A 331 -7.84 0.67 -5.05
C SER A 331 -8.57 0.98 -3.72
N PHE A 332 -9.88 1.18 -3.73
CA PHE A 332 -10.60 1.57 -2.52
C PHE A 332 -10.42 0.55 -1.39
N ALA A 333 -10.64 -0.75 -1.68
CA ALA A 333 -10.51 -1.81 -0.69
C ALA A 333 -9.08 -1.92 -0.14
N PHE A 334 -8.06 -1.82 -0.99
CA PHE A 334 -6.67 -1.86 -0.59
C PHE A 334 -6.30 -0.67 0.30
N GLY A 335 -6.63 0.53 -0.12
CA GLY A 335 -6.40 1.75 0.66
C GLY A 335 -7.15 1.73 1.99
N LEU A 336 -8.38 1.22 2.00
CA LEU A 336 -9.21 1.06 3.20
C LEU A 336 -8.53 0.15 4.25
N VAL A 337 -7.98 -0.98 3.82
CA VAL A 337 -7.47 -2.03 4.73
C VAL A 337 -6.03 -1.79 5.15
N PHE A 338 -5.15 -1.43 4.21
CA PHE A 338 -3.71 -1.34 4.47
C PHE A 338 -3.21 0.08 4.72
N MET A 339 -3.74 1.06 4.00
CA MET A 339 -3.17 2.41 4.00
C MET A 339 -3.86 3.34 5.00
N ALA A 340 -5.20 3.32 5.06
CA ALA A 340 -5.96 4.16 5.99
C ALA A 340 -5.81 3.71 7.44
N THR A 341 -5.55 2.41 7.67
CA THR A 341 -5.40 1.85 9.02
C THR A 341 -3.96 1.89 9.53
N GLU A 342 -3.05 2.52 8.80
CA GLU A 342 -1.67 2.68 9.26
C GLU A 342 -1.66 3.38 10.63
N PRO A 343 -1.06 2.74 11.66
CA PRO A 343 -1.25 3.19 13.05
C PRO A 343 -0.51 4.47 13.38
N VAL A 344 0.49 4.87 12.58
CA VAL A 344 1.34 6.04 12.85
C VAL A 344 0.72 7.32 12.30
N SER A 345 0.30 7.32 11.05
CA SER A 345 -0.20 8.51 10.35
C SER A 345 -1.71 8.74 10.54
N GLY A 346 -2.44 7.73 11.03
CA GLY A 346 -3.87 7.82 11.30
C GLY A 346 -4.20 8.43 12.67
N SER A 347 -5.49 8.76 12.91
CA SER A 347 -5.97 9.24 14.21
C SER A 347 -5.82 8.18 15.32
N GLY A 348 -5.32 8.58 16.48
CA GLY A 348 -5.10 7.73 17.65
C GLY A 348 -6.31 7.59 18.55
N THR A 349 -7.22 8.60 18.63
CA THR A 349 -8.38 8.58 19.51
C THR A 349 -9.55 7.78 18.93
N ASN A 350 -10.35 7.15 19.79
CA ASN A 350 -11.48 6.33 19.33
C ASN A 350 -12.54 7.12 18.53
N ALA A 351 -12.85 8.33 18.94
CA ALA A 351 -13.78 9.21 18.22
C ALA A 351 -13.11 9.77 16.96
N GLY A 352 -11.84 10.14 17.06
CA GLY A 352 -11.06 10.64 15.94
C GLY A 352 -10.95 9.62 14.80
N ARG A 353 -10.81 8.33 15.11
CA ARG A 353 -10.78 7.25 14.10
C ARG A 353 -12.04 7.19 13.24
N TRP A 354 -13.22 7.44 13.81
CA TRP A 354 -14.47 7.52 13.05
C TRP A 354 -14.49 8.74 12.14
N ILE A 355 -14.10 9.92 12.67
CA ILE A 355 -14.07 11.18 11.91
C ILE A 355 -13.03 11.10 10.80
N TYR A 356 -11.83 10.60 11.10
CA TYR A 356 -10.75 10.40 10.16
C TYR A 356 -11.16 9.45 9.02
N GLY A 357 -11.75 8.30 9.37
CA GLY A 357 -12.26 7.36 8.38
C GLY A 357 -13.35 7.98 7.50
N ALA A 358 -14.34 8.65 8.10
CA ALA A 358 -15.40 9.32 7.34
C ALA A 358 -14.84 10.41 6.41
N LEU A 359 -13.83 11.17 6.84
CA LEU A 359 -13.15 12.15 6.02
C LEU A 359 -12.52 11.51 4.77
N ILE A 360 -11.82 10.36 4.93
CA ILE A 360 -11.26 9.63 3.78
C ILE A 360 -12.37 9.18 2.84
N GLY A 361 -13.43 8.55 3.36
CA GLY A 361 -14.53 8.03 2.54
C GLY A 361 -15.25 9.10 1.73
N VAL A 362 -15.50 10.25 2.34
CA VAL A 362 -16.10 11.41 1.66
C VAL A 362 -15.14 11.96 0.60
N THR A 363 -13.88 12.17 0.97
CA THR A 363 -12.90 12.81 0.08
C THR A 363 -12.58 11.95 -1.13
N VAL A 364 -12.50 10.63 -0.99
CA VAL A 364 -12.22 9.74 -2.12
C VAL A 364 -13.32 9.82 -3.18
N VAL A 365 -14.59 9.87 -2.77
CA VAL A 365 -15.72 9.99 -3.71
C VAL A 365 -15.73 11.37 -4.36
N LEU A 366 -15.48 12.41 -3.60
CA LEU A 366 -15.38 13.78 -4.16
C LEU A 366 -14.28 13.87 -5.23
N ILE A 367 -13.08 13.31 -4.96
CA ILE A 367 -12.00 13.34 -5.94
C ILE A 367 -12.39 12.54 -7.18
N ARG A 368 -12.92 11.33 -7.03
CA ARG A 368 -13.31 10.45 -8.15
C ARG A 368 -14.39 11.03 -9.03
N VAL A 369 -15.42 11.63 -8.43
CA VAL A 369 -16.61 12.07 -9.16
C VAL A 369 -16.46 13.49 -9.67
N ILE A 370 -15.90 14.41 -8.88
CA ILE A 370 -15.85 15.83 -9.26
C ILE A 370 -14.64 16.12 -10.15
N ASN A 371 -13.53 15.39 -9.97
CA ASN A 371 -12.32 15.60 -10.76
C ASN A 371 -11.99 14.37 -11.64
N PRO A 372 -12.50 14.29 -12.87
CA PRO A 372 -12.28 13.16 -13.77
C PRO A 372 -10.80 12.99 -14.18
N ALA A 373 -9.96 14.00 -14.00
CA ALA A 373 -8.52 13.89 -14.25
C ALA A 373 -7.79 13.02 -13.20
N PHE A 374 -8.42 12.72 -12.06
CA PHE A 374 -7.85 11.92 -10.98
C PHE A 374 -8.84 10.86 -10.48
N PRO A 375 -9.26 9.92 -11.33
CA PRO A 375 -10.32 9.00 -10.93
C PRO A 375 -9.92 8.08 -9.76
N GLU A 376 -8.65 7.80 -9.52
CA GLU A 376 -8.20 6.90 -8.45
C GLU A 376 -8.50 7.43 -7.04
N GLY A 377 -8.23 8.68 -6.75
CA GLY A 377 -8.62 9.40 -5.55
C GLY A 377 -8.16 8.89 -4.19
N MET A 378 -8.02 7.59 -3.97
CA MET A 378 -7.81 6.98 -2.64
C MET A 378 -6.48 7.40 -2.00
N MET A 379 -5.41 7.43 -2.77
CA MET A 379 -4.09 7.88 -2.30
C MET A 379 -4.14 9.32 -1.78
N LEU A 380 -4.72 10.23 -2.56
CA LEU A 380 -4.82 11.65 -2.20
C LEU A 380 -5.76 11.87 -1.02
N ALA A 381 -6.86 11.12 -0.94
CA ALA A 381 -7.80 11.20 0.17
C ALA A 381 -7.15 10.79 1.50
N ILE A 382 -6.34 9.72 1.51
CA ILE A 382 -5.63 9.28 2.71
C ILE A 382 -4.55 10.29 3.10
N LEU A 383 -3.72 10.75 2.16
CA LEU A 383 -2.70 11.75 2.45
C LEU A 383 -3.31 13.06 2.97
N PHE A 384 -4.43 13.48 2.39
CA PHE A 384 -5.17 14.64 2.88
C PHE A 384 -5.67 14.40 4.31
N ALA A 385 -6.29 13.29 4.59
CA ALA A 385 -6.78 12.97 5.92
C ALA A 385 -5.65 12.84 6.95
N ASN A 386 -4.47 12.33 6.57
CA ASN A 386 -3.29 12.26 7.43
C ASN A 386 -2.88 13.65 7.96
N LEU A 387 -2.97 14.70 7.11
CA LEU A 387 -2.69 16.06 7.53
C LEU A 387 -3.65 16.55 8.64
N PHE A 388 -4.89 16.07 8.63
CA PHE A 388 -5.91 16.45 9.60
C PHE A 388 -5.96 15.51 10.82
N ALA A 389 -5.33 14.36 10.80
CA ALA A 389 -5.36 13.40 11.91
C ALA A 389 -4.94 14.03 13.26
N PRO A 390 -3.82 14.80 13.36
CA PRO A 390 -3.45 15.46 14.61
C PRO A 390 -4.45 16.53 15.06
N VAL A 391 -5.06 17.25 14.12
CA VAL A 391 -6.08 18.28 14.42
C VAL A 391 -7.34 17.63 14.97
N ILE A 392 -7.79 16.52 14.35
CA ILE A 392 -8.95 15.74 14.81
C ILE A 392 -8.70 15.23 16.23
N ASP A 393 -7.53 14.65 16.49
CA ASP A 393 -7.20 14.16 17.83
C ASP A 393 -7.10 15.28 18.85
N HIS A 394 -6.53 16.43 18.50
CA HIS A 394 -6.49 17.60 19.37
C HIS A 394 -7.91 18.07 19.76
N MET A 395 -8.83 18.15 18.81
CA MET A 395 -10.22 18.54 19.07
C MET A 395 -10.92 17.56 20.02
N VAL A 396 -10.73 16.25 19.80
CA VAL A 396 -11.31 15.19 20.66
C VAL A 396 -10.77 15.29 22.09
N VAL A 397 -9.45 15.42 22.24
CA VAL A 397 -8.78 15.51 23.56
C VAL A 397 -9.20 16.79 24.28
N SER A 398 -9.22 17.94 23.60
CA SER A 398 -9.64 19.22 24.19
C SER A 398 -11.10 19.17 24.70
N ASN A 399 -11.99 18.54 23.95
CA ASN A 399 -13.38 18.35 24.35
C ASN A 399 -13.49 17.41 25.57
N ASN A 400 -12.69 16.35 25.63
CA ASN A 400 -12.66 15.46 26.78
C ASN A 400 -12.11 16.15 28.05
N ILE A 401 -11.08 17.01 27.91
CA ILE A 401 -10.56 17.83 29.02
C ILE A 401 -11.63 18.80 29.51
N ALA A 402 -12.34 19.48 28.61
CA ALA A 402 -13.41 20.40 28.96
C ALA A 402 -14.55 19.70 29.73
N LYS A 403 -14.95 18.50 29.29
CA LYS A 403 -15.95 17.68 29.99
C LYS A 403 -15.51 17.32 31.40
N ARG A 404 -14.25 16.88 31.59
CA ARG A 404 -13.69 16.54 32.91
C ARG A 404 -13.63 17.76 33.82
N LYS A 405 -13.19 18.93 33.33
CA LYS A 405 -13.16 20.18 34.12
C LYS A 405 -14.55 20.56 34.59
N ARG A 406 -15.58 20.43 33.73
CA ARG A 406 -16.97 20.72 34.13
C ARG A 406 -17.44 19.74 35.21
N ALA A 407 -17.16 18.45 35.12
CA ALA A 407 -17.53 17.47 36.12
C ALA A 407 -16.93 17.80 37.50
N LEU A 408 -15.65 18.18 37.56
CA LEU A 408 -14.97 18.60 38.80
C LEU A 408 -15.46 19.92 39.39
N SER A 409 -16.13 20.79 38.59
CA SER A 409 -16.70 22.04 39.10
C SER A 409 -18.08 21.85 39.72
N TYR A 410 -18.68 20.69 39.65
CA TYR A 410 -19.96 20.31 40.29
C TYR A 410 -19.76 19.51 41.58
N GLU A 411 -18.53 19.10 41.91
CA GLU A 411 -18.12 18.57 43.23
C GLU A 411 -17.60 19.72 44.11
#